data_5c6ab529ec82adb565830a03fc19d2b1
#
_entry.id   5c6ab529ec82adb565830a03fc19d2b1
#
_cell.length_a   1.000
_cell.length_b   1.000
_cell.length_c   1.000
_cell.angle_alpha   90.00
_cell.angle_beta   90.00
_cell.angle_gamma   90.00
#
_symmetry.space_group_name_H-M   'P 1'
#
loop_
_entity.id
_entity.type
_entity.pdbx_description
1 polymer ?
#
loop_
_entity_poly.entity_id
_entity_poly.type
_entity_poly.pdbx_seq_one_letter_code
_entity_poly.pdbx_strand_id
1 'polypeptide(L)'
;MVAGAGTAFAFIPISIAGLAGVEEHRAGLASGLLNTSQQVGGAIGIAIASSIAAGHTKALLHAGHTMPSALTGGYQHALWALGAIALIAVPAIFALVRRDELTDAVAKTTVREPQPALAGAN
;
A
#
# COMPACT_ATOMS: atom_id res chain seq x y z
N MET A 1 2.27 19.09 0.55
CA MET A 1 3.02 18.60 1.73
C MET A 1 2.25 17.55 2.55
N VAL A 2 0.92 17.69 2.77
CA VAL A 2 0.12 16.72 3.56
C VAL A 2 0.10 15.31 2.93
N ALA A 3 -0.02 15.21 1.60
CA ALA A 3 -0.04 13.91 0.90
C ALA A 3 1.28 13.13 1.04
N GLY A 4 2.42 13.83 1.02
CA GLY A 4 3.73 13.18 1.20
C GLY A 4 3.93 12.63 2.62
N ALA A 5 3.44 13.34 3.64
CA ALA A 5 3.50 12.88 5.02
C ALA A 5 2.63 11.62 5.22
N GLY A 6 1.43 11.59 4.65
CA GLY A 6 0.54 10.41 4.71
C GLY A 6 1.16 9.18 4.04
N THR A 7 1.83 9.36 2.90
CA THR A 7 2.51 8.27 2.19
C THR A 7 3.67 7.71 3.01
N ALA A 8 4.49 8.57 3.61
CA ALA A 8 5.60 8.14 4.46
C ALA A 8 5.12 7.37 5.70
N PHE A 9 4.01 7.83 6.31
CA PHE A 9 3.44 7.18 7.49
C PHE A 9 2.87 5.79 7.20
N ALA A 10 2.34 5.57 5.99
CA ALA A 10 1.86 4.26 5.55
C ALA A 10 3.00 3.32 5.12
N PHE A 11 4.07 3.87 4.54
CA PHE A 11 5.16 3.09 3.96
C PHE A 11 5.97 2.32 5.01
N ILE A 12 6.23 2.94 6.17
CA ILE A 12 7.04 2.34 7.24
C ILE A 12 6.40 1.06 7.79
N PRO A 13 5.14 1.05 8.27
CA PRO A 13 4.53 -0.17 8.80
C PRO A 13 4.33 -1.25 7.73
N ILE A 14 4.06 -0.89 6.49
CA ILE A 14 3.94 -1.86 5.38
C ILE A 14 5.28 -2.56 5.12
N SER A 15 6.37 -1.81 5.12
CA SER A 15 7.72 -2.38 4.92
C SER A 15 8.12 -3.30 6.07
N ILE A 16 7.83 -2.93 7.30
CA ILE A 16 8.09 -3.76 8.49
C ILE A 16 7.26 -5.05 8.43
N ALA A 17 5.97 -4.95 8.16
CA ALA A 17 5.09 -6.11 8.08
C ALA A 17 5.46 -7.04 6.91
N GLY A 18 5.86 -6.49 5.78
CA GLY A 18 6.27 -7.27 4.60
C GLY A 18 7.59 -8.01 4.76
N LEU A 19 8.45 -7.58 5.69
CA LEU A 19 9.73 -8.23 6.00
C LEU A 19 9.67 -9.06 7.29
N ALA A 20 8.56 -9.00 8.02
CA ALA A 20 8.37 -9.77 9.24
C ALA A 20 8.43 -11.28 8.95
N GLY A 21 9.33 -11.99 9.63
CA GLY A 21 9.50 -13.43 9.46
C GLY A 21 10.41 -13.85 8.29
N VAL A 22 10.96 -12.90 7.52
CA VAL A 22 11.94 -13.20 6.47
C VAL A 22 13.32 -13.38 7.09
N GLU A 23 13.98 -14.49 6.74
CA GLU A 23 15.36 -14.77 7.16
C GLU A 23 16.32 -13.70 6.63
N GLU A 24 17.30 -13.30 7.42
CA GLU A 24 18.22 -12.18 7.14
C GLU A 24 18.89 -12.30 5.76
N HIS A 25 19.29 -13.52 5.37
CA HIS A 25 19.93 -13.76 4.08
C HIS A 25 18.96 -13.62 2.88
N ARG A 26 17.65 -13.61 3.09
CA ARG A 26 16.60 -13.42 2.07
C ARG A 26 15.97 -12.04 2.09
N ALA A 27 16.34 -11.20 3.05
CA ALA A 27 15.75 -9.87 3.22
C ALA A 27 15.92 -8.98 1.97
N GLY A 28 17.03 -9.07 1.26
CA GLY A 28 17.25 -8.35 0.00
C GLY A 28 16.28 -8.76 -1.10
N LEU A 29 16.03 -10.06 -1.26
CA LEU A 29 15.07 -10.58 -2.25
C LEU A 29 13.65 -10.14 -1.91
N ALA A 30 13.26 -10.24 -0.65
CA ALA A 30 11.93 -9.83 -0.18
C ALA A 30 11.70 -8.33 -0.39
N SER A 31 12.69 -7.49 -0.08
CA SER A 31 12.63 -6.04 -0.33
C SER A 31 12.49 -5.71 -1.80
N GLY A 32 13.23 -6.41 -2.68
CA GLY A 32 13.11 -6.25 -4.13
C GLY A 32 11.72 -6.62 -4.64
N LEU A 33 11.16 -7.72 -4.15
CA LEU A 33 9.83 -8.17 -4.53
C LEU A 33 8.75 -7.20 -4.06
N LEU A 34 8.83 -6.67 -2.83
CA LEU A 34 7.92 -5.66 -2.31
C LEU A 34 7.95 -4.39 -3.17
N ASN A 35 9.14 -3.88 -3.49
CA ASN A 35 9.29 -2.70 -4.31
C ASN A 35 8.72 -2.90 -5.73
N THR A 36 8.99 -4.05 -6.35
CA THR A 36 8.44 -4.39 -7.66
C THR A 36 6.92 -4.49 -7.63
N SER A 37 6.37 -5.14 -6.61
CA SER A 37 4.92 -5.25 -6.44
C SER A 37 4.23 -3.90 -6.28
N GLN A 38 4.84 -2.97 -5.55
CA GLN A 38 4.34 -1.60 -5.40
C GLN A 38 4.37 -0.83 -6.74
N GLN A 39 5.43 -0.96 -7.52
CA GLN A 39 5.53 -0.29 -8.82
C GLN A 39 4.52 -0.84 -9.83
N VAL A 40 4.38 -2.16 -9.91
CA VAL A 40 3.41 -2.81 -10.79
C VAL A 40 1.98 -2.46 -10.36
N GLY A 41 1.68 -2.53 -9.06
CA GLY A 41 0.38 -2.15 -8.51
C GLY A 41 0.04 -0.68 -8.77
N GLY A 42 1.01 0.22 -8.60
CA GLY A 42 0.87 1.64 -8.91
C GLY A 42 0.60 1.91 -10.38
N ALA A 43 1.33 1.24 -11.28
CA ALA A 43 1.13 1.38 -12.72
C ALA A 43 -0.27 0.92 -13.16
N ILE A 44 -0.73 -0.23 -12.65
CA ILE A 44 -2.07 -0.74 -12.91
C ILE A 44 -3.13 0.23 -12.36
N GLY A 45 -2.95 0.73 -11.13
CA GLY A 45 -3.86 1.71 -10.51
C GLY A 45 -4.00 2.99 -11.34
N ILE A 46 -2.89 3.53 -11.83
CA ILE A 46 -2.88 4.73 -12.69
C ILE A 46 -3.58 4.43 -14.03
N ALA A 47 -3.34 3.27 -14.63
CA ALA A 47 -3.98 2.89 -15.89
C ALA A 47 -5.50 2.79 -15.74
N ILE A 48 -6.00 2.17 -14.67
CA ILE A 48 -7.43 2.07 -14.37
C ILE A 48 -8.02 3.47 -14.14
N ALA A 49 -7.39 4.29 -13.30
CA ALA A 49 -7.84 5.64 -13.01
C ALA A 49 -7.94 6.51 -14.27
N SER A 50 -6.90 6.46 -15.12
CA SER A 50 -6.84 7.20 -16.38
C SER A 50 -7.93 6.75 -17.36
N SER A 51 -8.20 5.46 -17.45
CA SER A 51 -9.25 4.91 -18.29
C SER A 51 -10.64 5.39 -17.85
N ILE A 52 -10.92 5.36 -16.56
CA ILE A 52 -12.19 5.85 -15.99
C ILE A 52 -12.34 7.36 -16.22
N ALA A 53 -11.28 8.13 -15.92
CA ALA A 53 -11.29 9.58 -16.12
C ALA A 53 -11.55 9.96 -17.59
N ALA A 54 -10.85 9.32 -18.52
CA ALA A 54 -10.99 9.57 -19.95
C ALA A 54 -12.38 9.17 -20.48
N GLY A 55 -12.90 8.04 -20.06
CA GLY A 55 -14.23 7.57 -20.44
C GLY A 55 -15.32 8.54 -20.00
N HIS A 56 -15.29 8.97 -18.74
CA HIS A 56 -16.28 9.89 -18.18
C HIS A 56 -16.14 11.31 -18.78
N THR A 57 -14.91 11.78 -19.01
CA THR A 57 -14.66 13.06 -19.69
C THR A 57 -15.27 13.07 -21.10
N LYS A 58 -15.07 12.00 -21.88
CA LYS A 58 -15.69 11.88 -23.21
C LYS A 58 -17.22 11.93 -23.14
N ALA A 59 -17.83 11.19 -22.21
CA ALA A 59 -19.26 11.19 -22.04
C ALA A 59 -19.82 12.60 -21.73
N LEU A 60 -19.15 13.35 -20.85
CA LEU A 60 -19.54 14.74 -20.53
C LEU A 60 -19.38 15.68 -21.72
N LEU A 61 -18.33 15.52 -22.53
CA LEU A 61 -18.16 16.31 -23.75
C LEU A 61 -19.28 16.04 -24.76
N HIS A 62 -19.69 14.77 -24.96
CA HIS A 62 -20.80 14.41 -25.78
C HIS A 62 -22.15 14.96 -25.28
N ALA A 63 -22.27 15.15 -23.96
CA ALA A 63 -23.43 15.77 -23.33
C ALA A 63 -23.43 17.32 -23.41
N GLY A 64 -22.45 17.92 -24.10
CA GLY A 64 -22.38 19.37 -24.32
C GLY A 64 -21.69 20.18 -23.22
N HIS A 65 -21.01 19.50 -22.27
CA HIS A 65 -20.22 20.20 -21.26
C HIS A 65 -18.95 20.81 -21.85
N THR A 66 -18.47 21.90 -21.26
CA THR A 66 -17.21 22.53 -21.66
C THR A 66 -16.02 21.64 -21.26
N MET A 67 -14.91 21.74 -21.99
CA MET A 67 -13.70 20.94 -21.73
C MET A 67 -13.21 21.01 -20.25
N PRO A 68 -13.13 22.18 -19.60
CA PRO A 68 -12.72 22.26 -18.21
C PRO A 68 -13.66 21.53 -17.26
N SER A 69 -14.98 21.65 -17.45
CA SER A 69 -15.96 20.97 -16.59
C SER A 69 -15.97 19.45 -16.82
N ALA A 70 -15.79 19.00 -18.06
CA ALA A 70 -15.71 17.59 -18.40
C ALA A 70 -14.46 16.92 -17.82
N LEU A 71 -13.32 17.59 -17.86
CA LEU A 71 -12.09 17.11 -17.21
C LEU A 71 -12.24 16.99 -15.69
N THR A 72 -12.77 18.04 -15.05
CA THR A 72 -13.00 18.02 -13.60
C THR A 72 -13.94 16.87 -13.21
N GLY A 73 -15.04 16.68 -13.93
CA GLY A 73 -15.98 15.57 -13.71
C GLY A 73 -15.33 14.21 -13.93
N GLY A 74 -14.50 14.05 -14.96
CA GLY A 74 -13.77 12.82 -15.23
C GLY A 74 -12.82 12.43 -14.11
N TYR A 75 -12.01 13.38 -13.64
CA TYR A 75 -11.10 13.13 -12.51
C TYR A 75 -11.84 12.87 -11.20
N GLN A 76 -12.91 13.61 -10.94
CA GLN A 76 -13.73 13.39 -9.75
C GLN A 76 -14.31 11.97 -9.73
N HIS A 77 -14.80 11.48 -10.86
CA HIS A 77 -15.34 10.13 -10.99
C HIS A 77 -14.27 9.06 -10.79
N ALA A 78 -13.07 9.25 -11.34
CA ALA A 78 -11.93 8.35 -11.13
C ALA A 78 -11.53 8.30 -9.65
N LEU A 79 -11.49 9.43 -8.94
CA LEU A 79 -11.18 9.47 -7.51
C LEU A 79 -12.24 8.74 -6.67
N TRP A 80 -13.52 8.89 -6.97
CA TRP A 80 -14.58 8.13 -6.31
C TRP A 80 -14.48 6.64 -6.56
N ALA A 81 -14.17 6.22 -7.78
CA ALA A 81 -13.98 4.81 -8.13
C ALA A 81 -12.78 4.21 -7.39
N LEU A 82 -11.64 4.93 -7.32
CA LEU A 82 -10.48 4.49 -6.55
C LEU A 82 -10.78 4.43 -5.05
N GLY A 83 -11.53 5.40 -4.52
CA GLY A 83 -11.97 5.39 -3.13
C GLY A 83 -12.85 4.18 -2.80
N ALA A 84 -13.77 3.81 -3.68
CA ALA A 84 -14.59 2.63 -3.53
C ALA A 84 -13.77 1.33 -3.55
N ILE A 85 -12.80 1.23 -4.46
CA ILE A 85 -11.86 0.09 -4.52
C ILE A 85 -11.06 -0.01 -3.23
N ALA A 86 -10.53 1.12 -2.73
CA ALA A 86 -9.78 1.15 -1.48
C ALA A 86 -10.64 0.72 -0.28
N LEU A 87 -11.91 1.15 -0.25
CA LEU A 87 -12.85 0.77 0.82
C LEU A 87 -13.14 -0.73 0.84
N ILE A 88 -13.14 -1.40 -0.31
CA ILE A 88 -13.28 -2.85 -0.41
C ILE A 88 -11.96 -3.56 -0.07
N ALA A 89 -10.82 -2.99 -0.47
CA ALA A 89 -9.51 -3.57 -0.23
C ALA A 89 -9.15 -3.63 1.27
N VAL A 90 -9.52 -2.61 2.04
CA VAL A 90 -9.21 -2.55 3.49
C VAL A 90 -9.79 -3.75 4.26
N PRO A 91 -11.09 -4.07 4.22
CA PRO A 91 -11.63 -5.24 4.91
C PRO A 91 -11.09 -6.56 4.35
N ALA A 92 -10.80 -6.64 3.04
CA ALA A 92 -10.18 -7.81 2.44
C ALA A 92 -8.78 -8.07 3.02
N ILE A 93 -7.97 -7.03 3.21
CA ILE A 93 -6.66 -7.15 3.86
C ILE A 93 -6.81 -7.61 5.31
N PHE A 94 -7.74 -7.01 6.07
CA PHE A 94 -8.01 -7.43 7.45
C PHE A 94 -8.51 -8.87 7.56
N ALA A 95 -9.24 -9.36 6.58
CA ALA A 95 -9.71 -10.74 6.55
C ALA A 95 -8.59 -11.74 6.19
N LEU A 96 -7.65 -11.33 5.32
CA LEU A 96 -6.52 -12.17 4.88
C LEU A 96 -5.38 -12.20 5.91
N VAL A 97 -5.11 -11.06 6.56
CA VAL A 97 -4.09 -10.98 7.61
C VAL A 97 -4.70 -11.53 8.89
N ARG A 98 -4.51 -12.82 9.13
CA ARG A 98 -4.94 -13.46 10.38
C ARG A 98 -4.23 -12.79 11.54
N ARG A 99 -5.01 -12.39 12.55
CA ARG A 99 -4.51 -11.74 13.78
C ARG A 99 -3.41 -12.54 14.48
N ASP A 100 -3.41 -13.85 14.30
CA ASP A 100 -2.45 -14.78 14.91
C ASP A 100 -1.01 -14.54 14.43
N GLU A 101 -0.80 -14.19 13.16
CA GLU A 101 0.55 -13.93 12.62
C GLU A 101 1.15 -12.62 13.14
N LEU A 102 0.33 -11.61 13.38
CA LEU A 102 0.79 -10.34 13.94
C LEU A 102 1.20 -10.49 15.41
N THR A 103 0.48 -11.32 16.17
CA THR A 103 0.79 -11.60 17.58
C THR A 103 2.10 -12.37 17.70
N ASP A 104 2.34 -13.35 16.84
CA ASP A 104 3.58 -14.13 16.82
C ASP A 104 4.80 -13.30 16.38
N ALA A 105 4.63 -12.40 15.43
CA ALA A 105 5.70 -11.50 15.00
C ALA A 105 6.11 -10.53 16.11
N VAL A 106 5.15 -9.96 16.83
CA VAL A 106 5.39 -9.09 17.99
C VAL A 106 6.03 -9.86 19.15
N ALA A 107 5.54 -11.05 19.45
CA ALA A 107 6.11 -11.90 20.51
C ALA A 107 7.56 -12.29 20.24
N LYS A 108 7.91 -12.65 19.00
CA LYS A 108 9.30 -12.95 18.60
C LYS A 108 10.22 -11.73 18.69
N THR A 109 9.73 -10.54 18.45
CA THR A 109 10.52 -9.32 18.57
C THR A 109 10.79 -8.96 20.03
N THR A 110 9.83 -9.22 20.92
CA THR A 110 9.93 -8.93 22.35
C THR A 110 10.83 -9.94 23.10
N VAL A 111 10.90 -11.18 22.62
CA VAL A 111 11.72 -12.24 23.24
C VAL A 111 13.19 -12.16 22.82
N ARG A 112 13.54 -11.36 21.81
CA ARG A 112 14.94 -11.11 21.43
C ARG A 112 15.57 -9.99 22.26
N GLU A 113 15.38 -10.05 23.58
CA GLU A 113 16.16 -9.27 24.54
C GLU A 113 17.63 -9.75 24.46
N PRO A 114 18.61 -8.84 24.40
CA PRO A 114 20.00 -9.24 24.30
C PRO A 114 20.35 -10.03 25.56
N GLN A 115 20.65 -11.32 25.37
CA GLN A 115 21.27 -12.10 26.44
C GLN A 115 22.52 -11.34 26.90
N PRO A 116 22.60 -10.92 28.18
CA PRO A 116 23.82 -10.32 28.67
C PRO A 116 24.92 -11.37 28.55
N ALA A 117 25.98 -10.99 27.85
CA ALA A 117 27.23 -11.73 27.82
C ALA A 117 27.80 -11.70 29.24
N LEU A 118 27.28 -12.54 30.13
CA LEU A 118 27.79 -12.74 31.44
C LEU A 118 28.44 -14.11 31.51
N ALA A 119 29.65 -14.06 31.98
CA ALA A 119 30.46 -15.13 32.55
C ALA A 119 31.38 -15.87 31.59
N GLY A 120 32.55 -15.37 31.52
CA GLY A 120 33.73 -16.02 31.04
C GLY A 120 34.97 -15.28 31.47
N ALA A 121 34.96 -14.76 32.72
CA ALA A 121 36.19 -14.33 33.41
C ALA A 121 36.40 -15.25 34.62
N ASN A 122 37.17 -16.34 34.41
CA ASN A 122 38.03 -16.92 35.42
C ASN A 122 39.13 -17.70 34.71
#